data_56df3bea1158b103bae911c8f85c1f98
#
_entry.id   56df3bea1158b103bae911c8f85c1f98
#
_cell.length_a   1.000
_cell.length_b   1.000
_cell.length_c   1.000
_cell.angle_alpha   90.00
_cell.angle_beta   90.00
_cell.angle_gamma   90.00
#
_symmetry.space_group_name_H-M   'P 1'
#
loop_
_entity.id
_entity.type
_entity.pdbx_description
1 polymer ?
#
loop_
_entity_poly.entity_id
_entity_poly.type
_entity_poly.pdbx_seq_one_letter_code
_entity_poly.pdbx_strand_id
1 'polypeptide(L)'
;YKIKNIGRRSFFGKNRLKILLRDISPDIVHTHGSKTTTIIASINKGNYKHVASVHGVKKNKKIYEKSNFVIGVSKNVINGINIDSKVITNWWHPNLSKLPSGKKKYALAIGRLEKVKGFDYLIESWRNIESELIIIGSGKEKLNLLNLINQNNLSYKIKIVEGVKKNELIKFYKDASVLIVSSRDEGGPRVALEALYLKIPVLSTNVGHMDLIFPNDMLAERDNQIALQSLLESNVDNIETLNQSAIFEFVENEFCIGKKISEINEVYDSLLVN
;
A
#
# COMPACT_ATOMS: atom_id res chain seq x y z
N TYR A 1 -26.12 4.84 2.06
CA TYR A 1 -26.80 3.61 2.53
C TYR A 1 -25.79 2.71 3.24
N LYS A 2 -26.13 2.23 4.46
CA LYS A 2 -25.30 1.29 5.20
C LYS A 2 -25.91 -0.12 5.08
N ILE A 3 -25.23 -1.03 4.40
CA ILE A 3 -25.68 -2.41 4.21
C ILE A 3 -24.88 -3.32 5.16
N LYS A 4 -25.58 -4.25 5.85
CA LYS A 4 -24.91 -5.30 6.64
C LYS A 4 -23.97 -6.13 5.75
N ASN A 5 -22.90 -6.65 6.34
CA ASN A 5 -21.90 -7.43 5.62
C ASN A 5 -22.54 -8.65 4.92
N ILE A 6 -22.55 -8.66 3.59
CA ILE A 6 -23.15 -9.71 2.76
C ILE A 6 -22.09 -10.78 2.50
N GLY A 7 -22.44 -12.06 2.74
CA GLY A 7 -21.62 -13.20 2.34
C GLY A 7 -21.62 -13.41 0.82
N ARG A 8 -20.51 -13.91 0.24
CA ARG A 8 -20.44 -14.22 -1.21
C ARG A 8 -21.55 -15.17 -1.69
N ARG A 9 -22.03 -16.07 -0.83
CA ARG A 9 -23.08 -17.08 -1.14
C ARG A 9 -24.46 -16.68 -0.60
N SER A 10 -24.62 -15.54 0.06
CA SER A 10 -25.88 -15.11 0.65
C SER A 10 -26.91 -14.75 -0.41
N PHE A 11 -27.92 -15.57 -0.61
CA PHE A 11 -29.03 -15.32 -1.54
C PHE A 11 -29.84 -14.07 -1.11
N PHE A 12 -30.30 -14.04 0.14
CA PHE A 12 -31.09 -12.92 0.66
C PHE A 12 -30.33 -11.58 0.62
N GLY A 13 -29.03 -11.59 1.00
CA GLY A 13 -28.21 -10.40 0.95
C GLY A 13 -28.02 -9.86 -0.47
N LYS A 14 -27.82 -10.74 -1.45
CA LYS A 14 -27.70 -10.38 -2.86
C LYS A 14 -29.01 -9.84 -3.41
N ASN A 15 -30.14 -10.45 -3.08
CA ASN A 15 -31.44 -9.97 -3.53
C ASN A 15 -31.77 -8.58 -2.97
N ARG A 16 -31.50 -8.35 -1.68
CA ARG A 16 -31.66 -7.02 -1.06
C ARG A 16 -30.77 -5.97 -1.75
N LEU A 17 -29.49 -6.31 -2.04
CA LEU A 17 -28.60 -5.42 -2.76
C LEU A 17 -29.10 -5.14 -4.18
N LYS A 18 -29.63 -6.14 -4.87
CA LYS A 18 -30.21 -6.00 -6.21
C LYS A 18 -31.41 -5.04 -6.22
N ILE A 19 -32.31 -5.16 -5.23
CA ILE A 19 -33.45 -4.24 -5.07
C ILE A 19 -32.93 -2.81 -4.86
N LEU A 20 -31.98 -2.60 -3.95
CA LEU A 20 -31.40 -1.29 -3.67
C LEU A 20 -30.75 -0.68 -4.93
N LEU A 21 -29.98 -1.45 -5.68
CA LEU A 21 -29.34 -0.96 -6.91
C LEU A 21 -30.38 -0.61 -7.99
N ARG A 22 -31.48 -1.37 -8.08
CA ARG A 22 -32.57 -1.02 -8.98
C ARG A 22 -33.24 0.29 -8.57
N ASP A 23 -33.46 0.51 -7.26
CA ASP A 23 -34.14 1.72 -6.77
C ASP A 23 -33.23 2.96 -6.91
N ILE A 24 -31.90 2.80 -6.80
CA ILE A 24 -30.91 3.87 -7.03
C ILE A 24 -30.70 4.14 -8.52
N SER A 25 -30.84 3.11 -9.37
CA SER A 25 -30.56 3.15 -10.82
C SER A 25 -29.21 3.80 -11.18
N PRO A 26 -28.09 3.33 -10.63
CA PRO A 26 -26.77 3.94 -10.91
C PRO A 26 -26.31 3.61 -12.34
N ASP A 27 -25.64 4.55 -12.98
CA ASP A 27 -24.97 4.31 -14.27
C ASP A 27 -23.71 3.45 -14.07
N ILE A 28 -22.99 3.67 -12.96
CA ILE A 28 -21.75 2.95 -12.61
C ILE A 28 -21.83 2.38 -11.19
N VAL A 29 -21.38 1.15 -11.04
CA VAL A 29 -21.11 0.54 -9.73
C VAL A 29 -19.63 0.23 -9.62
N HIS A 30 -18.93 0.92 -8.72
CA HIS A 30 -17.51 0.70 -8.45
C HIS A 30 -17.29 -0.17 -7.20
N THR A 31 -16.57 -1.27 -7.36
CA THR A 31 -16.30 -2.21 -6.27
C THR A 31 -14.82 -2.26 -5.89
N HIS A 32 -14.53 -2.45 -4.61
CA HIS A 32 -13.18 -2.57 -4.09
C HIS A 32 -12.92 -3.98 -3.52
N GLY A 33 -11.97 -4.68 -4.13
CA GLY A 33 -11.53 -6.00 -3.73
C GLY A 33 -12.47 -7.15 -4.12
N SER A 34 -11.94 -8.36 -4.10
CA SER A 34 -12.56 -9.57 -4.69
C SER A 34 -13.94 -9.94 -4.15
N LYS A 35 -14.24 -9.65 -2.87
CA LYS A 35 -15.53 -10.00 -2.29
C LYS A 35 -16.67 -9.19 -2.89
N THR A 36 -16.55 -7.88 -2.91
CA THR A 36 -17.56 -6.97 -3.47
C THR A 36 -17.70 -7.17 -4.96
N THR A 37 -16.58 -7.31 -5.69
CA THR A 37 -16.58 -7.64 -7.12
C THR A 37 -17.34 -8.94 -7.41
N THR A 38 -17.11 -10.01 -6.63
CA THR A 38 -17.84 -11.28 -6.79
C THR A 38 -19.36 -11.09 -6.61
N ILE A 39 -19.77 -10.32 -5.61
CA ILE A 39 -21.18 -10.11 -5.31
C ILE A 39 -21.83 -9.32 -6.45
N ILE A 40 -21.26 -8.19 -6.84
CA ILE A 40 -21.82 -7.35 -7.92
C ILE A 40 -21.82 -8.09 -9.25
N ALA A 41 -20.74 -8.74 -9.65
CA ALA A 41 -20.69 -9.55 -10.88
C ALA A 41 -21.77 -10.64 -10.93
N SER A 42 -22.19 -11.18 -9.76
CA SER A 42 -23.22 -12.22 -9.70
C SER A 42 -24.64 -11.71 -9.82
N ILE A 43 -24.90 -10.41 -9.68
CA ILE A 43 -26.23 -9.79 -9.72
C ILE A 43 -26.39 -8.78 -10.84
N ASN A 44 -25.30 -8.32 -11.44
CA ASN A 44 -25.35 -7.42 -12.61
C ASN A 44 -25.87 -8.18 -13.84
N LYS A 45 -26.89 -7.61 -14.48
CA LYS A 45 -27.49 -8.11 -15.72
C LYS A 45 -27.36 -7.08 -16.88
N GLY A 46 -26.36 -6.21 -16.80
CA GLY A 46 -26.13 -5.16 -17.80
C GLY A 46 -26.84 -3.83 -17.48
N ASN A 47 -27.47 -3.71 -16.32
CA ASN A 47 -28.21 -2.50 -15.95
C ASN A 47 -27.30 -1.30 -15.58
N TYR A 48 -26.00 -1.54 -15.37
CA TYR A 48 -25.00 -0.53 -15.04
C TYR A 48 -23.61 -1.01 -15.47
N LYS A 49 -22.71 -0.08 -15.70
CA LYS A 49 -21.29 -0.41 -15.92
C LYS A 49 -20.63 -0.78 -14.57
N HIS A 50 -19.86 -1.85 -14.55
CA HIS A 50 -19.18 -2.32 -13.35
C HIS A 50 -17.67 -2.05 -13.43
N VAL A 51 -17.15 -1.19 -12.55
CA VAL A 51 -15.72 -0.94 -12.38
C VAL A 51 -15.23 -1.71 -11.15
N ALA A 52 -14.07 -2.34 -11.22
CA ALA A 52 -13.51 -3.09 -10.10
C ALA A 52 -12.09 -2.64 -9.75
N SER A 53 -11.87 -2.18 -8.51
CA SER A 53 -10.53 -1.86 -8.01
C SER A 53 -9.84 -3.04 -7.34
N VAL A 54 -8.57 -3.24 -7.71
CA VAL A 54 -7.68 -4.26 -7.16
C VAL A 54 -6.54 -3.60 -6.39
N HIS A 55 -6.50 -3.82 -5.07
CA HIS A 55 -5.56 -3.14 -4.15
C HIS A 55 -4.33 -3.96 -3.78
N GLY A 56 -4.19 -5.17 -4.25
CA GLY A 56 -3.03 -6.02 -3.96
C GLY A 56 -2.96 -7.21 -4.89
N VAL A 57 -1.79 -7.79 -4.98
CA VAL A 57 -1.53 -8.92 -5.85
C VAL A 57 -2.42 -10.10 -5.48
N LYS A 58 -3.03 -10.74 -6.47
CA LYS A 58 -3.95 -11.86 -6.33
C LYS A 58 -3.51 -13.02 -7.20
N LYS A 59 -3.52 -14.24 -6.63
CA LYS A 59 -3.25 -15.48 -7.39
C LYS A 59 -4.30 -15.74 -8.47
N ASN A 60 -5.58 -15.43 -8.18
CA ASN A 60 -6.68 -15.58 -9.14
C ASN A 60 -7.33 -14.22 -9.39
N LYS A 61 -7.26 -13.76 -10.63
CA LYS A 61 -7.77 -12.46 -11.09
C LYS A 61 -9.04 -12.58 -11.94
N LYS A 62 -9.47 -13.78 -12.35
CA LYS A 62 -10.63 -14.04 -13.23
C LYS A 62 -11.93 -13.38 -12.77
N ILE A 63 -12.09 -13.15 -11.46
CA ILE A 63 -13.31 -12.50 -10.96
C ILE A 63 -13.41 -11.03 -11.37
N TYR A 64 -12.28 -10.37 -11.55
CA TYR A 64 -12.23 -8.98 -11.96
C TYR A 64 -12.55 -8.83 -13.45
N GLU A 65 -12.29 -9.84 -14.27
CA GLU A 65 -12.63 -9.87 -15.70
C GLU A 65 -14.14 -9.96 -15.97
N LYS A 66 -14.95 -10.11 -14.91
CA LYS A 66 -16.42 -10.02 -14.96
C LYS A 66 -16.94 -8.58 -14.79
N SER A 67 -16.08 -7.60 -14.62
CA SER A 67 -16.44 -6.18 -14.67
C SER A 67 -16.25 -5.62 -16.08
N ASN A 68 -16.72 -4.40 -16.32
CA ASN A 68 -16.50 -3.70 -17.57
C ASN A 68 -15.10 -3.06 -17.64
N PHE A 69 -14.53 -2.73 -16.48
CA PHE A 69 -13.22 -2.10 -16.39
C PHE A 69 -12.54 -2.44 -15.06
N VAL A 70 -11.20 -2.52 -15.07
CA VAL A 70 -10.40 -2.78 -13.86
C VAL A 70 -9.45 -1.62 -13.59
N ILE A 71 -9.45 -1.16 -12.34
CA ILE A 71 -8.46 -0.22 -11.82
C ILE A 71 -7.52 -0.98 -10.88
N GLY A 72 -6.23 -0.96 -11.14
CA GLY A 72 -5.21 -1.53 -10.27
C GLY A 72 -4.29 -0.48 -9.68
N VAL A 73 -3.85 -0.67 -8.44
CA VAL A 73 -2.97 0.29 -7.76
C VAL A 73 -1.51 0.24 -8.22
N SER A 74 -1.15 -0.75 -9.04
CA SER A 74 0.17 -0.86 -9.71
C SER A 74 0.09 -1.79 -10.92
N LYS A 75 1.10 -1.75 -11.79
CA LYS A 75 1.21 -2.64 -12.97
C LYS A 75 1.15 -4.12 -12.59
N ASN A 76 1.87 -4.51 -11.53
CA ASN A 76 1.92 -5.89 -11.05
C ASN A 76 0.53 -6.41 -10.62
N VAL A 77 -0.31 -5.54 -10.07
CA VAL A 77 -1.67 -5.88 -9.63
C VAL A 77 -2.60 -6.23 -10.78
N ILE A 78 -2.51 -5.53 -11.92
CA ILE A 78 -3.36 -5.76 -13.09
C ILE A 78 -2.74 -6.71 -14.13
N ASN A 79 -1.46 -7.02 -14.02
CA ASN A 79 -0.79 -7.94 -14.95
C ASN A 79 -1.56 -9.27 -15.05
N GLY A 80 -1.86 -9.72 -16.28
CA GLY A 80 -2.65 -10.93 -16.57
C GLY A 80 -4.17 -10.77 -16.39
N ILE A 81 -4.71 -9.54 -16.36
CA ILE A 81 -6.14 -9.23 -16.50
C ILE A 81 -6.40 -8.94 -17.98
N ASN A 82 -7.34 -9.68 -18.59
CA ASN A 82 -7.59 -9.69 -20.04
C ASN A 82 -8.81 -8.83 -20.43
N ILE A 83 -9.06 -7.73 -19.71
CA ILE A 83 -10.06 -6.71 -20.05
C ILE A 83 -9.45 -5.32 -19.90
N ASP A 84 -10.15 -4.30 -20.35
CA ASP A 84 -9.72 -2.91 -20.22
C ASP A 84 -9.36 -2.58 -18.77
N SER A 85 -8.18 -2.04 -18.59
CA SER A 85 -7.65 -1.73 -17.27
C SER A 85 -6.72 -0.52 -17.28
N LYS A 86 -6.68 0.20 -16.16
CA LYS A 86 -5.78 1.35 -15.95
C LYS A 86 -5.10 1.23 -14.58
N VAL A 87 -3.84 1.63 -14.51
CA VAL A 87 -3.16 1.81 -13.22
C VAL A 87 -3.54 3.18 -12.68
N ILE A 88 -4.21 3.18 -11.52
CA ILE A 88 -4.44 4.39 -10.72
C ILE A 88 -3.90 4.06 -9.33
N THR A 89 -2.78 4.68 -8.99
CA THR A 89 -2.02 4.38 -7.77
C THR A 89 -2.78 4.79 -6.51
N ASN A 90 -2.30 4.33 -5.35
CA ASN A 90 -2.72 4.89 -4.06
C ASN A 90 -2.30 6.36 -3.96
N TRP A 91 -2.81 7.05 -2.95
CA TRP A 91 -2.49 8.43 -2.60
C TRP A 91 -2.10 8.53 -1.12
N TRP A 92 -1.33 9.56 -0.76
CA TRP A 92 -1.06 9.90 0.63
C TRP A 92 -2.35 10.33 1.34
N HIS A 93 -2.39 10.20 2.68
CA HIS A 93 -3.63 10.44 3.43
C HIS A 93 -3.94 11.95 3.48
N PRO A 94 -5.11 12.41 3.02
CA PRO A 94 -5.40 13.84 2.86
C PRO A 94 -5.43 14.63 4.17
N ASN A 95 -5.59 13.96 5.31
CA ASN A 95 -5.59 14.58 6.64
C ASN A 95 -4.19 14.58 7.30
N LEU A 96 -3.12 14.26 6.57
CA LEU A 96 -1.76 14.44 7.06
C LEU A 96 -1.44 15.93 7.06
N SER A 97 -1.22 16.50 8.24
CA SER A 97 -0.66 17.85 8.36
C SER A 97 0.85 17.79 8.22
N LYS A 98 1.44 18.74 7.48
CA LYS A 98 2.89 18.90 7.45
C LYS A 98 3.39 19.13 8.87
N LEU A 99 4.32 18.29 9.30
CA LEU A 99 4.90 18.36 10.64
C LEU A 99 6.13 19.30 10.62
N PRO A 100 6.35 20.08 11.68
CA PRO A 100 7.68 20.64 11.89
C PRO A 100 8.65 19.45 12.06
N SER A 101 9.82 19.54 11.43
CA SER A 101 10.85 18.53 11.55
C SER A 101 11.18 18.28 13.04
N GLY A 102 11.02 17.02 13.46
CA GLY A 102 11.44 16.57 14.78
C GLY A 102 12.94 16.24 14.81
N LYS A 103 13.44 15.81 15.96
CA LYS A 103 14.76 15.20 16.04
C LYS A 103 14.70 13.86 15.34
N LYS A 104 15.42 13.72 14.23
CA LYS A 104 15.54 12.44 13.50
C LYS A 104 16.29 11.42 14.39
N LYS A 105 15.55 10.48 14.97
CA LYS A 105 16.07 9.62 16.04
C LYS A 105 16.22 8.15 15.63
N TYR A 106 15.41 7.68 14.68
CA TYR A 106 15.33 6.27 14.35
C TYR A 106 14.83 6.04 12.91
N ALA A 107 15.14 4.88 12.38
CA ALA A 107 14.50 4.36 11.19
C ALA A 107 13.12 3.76 11.54
N LEU A 108 12.14 3.91 10.66
CA LEU A 108 10.76 3.50 10.88
C LEU A 108 10.32 2.49 9.83
N ALA A 109 9.67 1.41 10.24
CA ALA A 109 8.98 0.49 9.35
C ALA A 109 7.55 0.26 9.85
N ILE A 110 6.54 0.28 8.96
CA ILE A 110 5.13 0.19 9.33
C ILE A 110 4.42 -0.85 8.47
N GLY A 111 3.75 -1.81 9.09
CA GLY A 111 2.97 -2.80 8.36
C GLY A 111 2.46 -3.93 9.23
N ARG A 112 1.61 -4.80 8.65
CA ARG A 112 1.19 -6.01 9.33
C ARG A 112 2.39 -6.93 9.54
N LEU A 113 2.52 -7.53 10.71
CA LEU A 113 3.59 -8.49 11.00
C LEU A 113 3.26 -9.84 10.31
N GLU A 114 3.42 -9.83 8.99
CA GLU A 114 3.20 -10.97 8.09
C GLU A 114 4.43 -11.17 7.20
N LYS A 115 4.71 -12.40 6.78
CA LYS A 115 5.90 -12.77 6.01
C LYS A 115 6.07 -11.92 4.73
N VAL A 116 4.96 -11.53 4.10
CA VAL A 116 4.97 -10.69 2.89
C VAL A 116 5.59 -9.30 3.12
N LYS A 117 5.65 -8.82 4.37
CA LYS A 117 6.23 -7.52 4.72
C LYS A 117 7.75 -7.55 4.85
N GLY A 118 8.38 -8.73 4.86
CA GLY A 118 9.83 -8.86 4.85
C GLY A 118 10.55 -8.33 6.08
N PHE A 119 9.86 -8.21 7.23
CA PHE A 119 10.49 -7.73 8.45
C PHE A 119 11.57 -8.66 9.00
N ASP A 120 11.53 -9.93 8.65
CA ASP A 120 12.60 -10.88 8.89
C ASP A 120 13.89 -10.47 8.14
N TYR A 121 13.81 -10.19 6.84
CA TYR A 121 14.92 -9.67 6.06
C TYR A 121 15.41 -8.32 6.58
N LEU A 122 14.50 -7.43 6.98
CA LEU A 122 14.85 -6.14 7.56
C LEU A 122 15.66 -6.30 8.86
N ILE A 123 15.25 -7.17 9.77
CA ILE A 123 15.95 -7.44 11.04
C ILE A 123 17.33 -8.03 10.77
N GLU A 124 17.45 -9.01 9.88
CA GLU A 124 18.71 -9.62 9.53
C GLU A 124 19.68 -8.62 8.89
N SER A 125 19.19 -7.70 8.07
CA SER A 125 19.97 -6.65 7.42
C SER A 125 20.41 -5.55 8.40
N TRP A 126 19.89 -5.53 9.64
CA TRP A 126 20.16 -4.46 10.62
C TRP A 126 21.42 -4.71 11.47
N ARG A 127 22.13 -5.82 11.25
CA ARG A 127 23.29 -6.23 12.10
C ARG A 127 24.40 -5.17 12.14
N ASN A 128 24.74 -4.60 10.99
CA ASN A 128 25.85 -3.65 10.81
C ASN A 128 25.39 -2.18 10.78
N ILE A 129 24.11 -1.89 11.09
CA ILE A 129 23.55 -0.53 11.10
C ILE A 129 23.48 -0.07 12.56
N GLU A 130 23.99 1.12 12.88
CA GLU A 130 24.04 1.65 14.25
C GLU A 130 22.72 2.28 14.67
N SER A 131 21.96 2.83 13.73
CA SER A 131 20.68 3.50 13.98
C SER A 131 19.65 2.60 14.67
N GLU A 132 18.81 3.17 15.54
CA GLU A 132 17.65 2.47 16.09
C GLU A 132 16.59 2.20 15.01
N LEU A 133 15.89 1.07 15.11
CA LEU A 133 14.77 0.69 14.24
C LEU A 133 13.49 0.51 15.05
N ILE A 134 12.42 1.19 14.66
CA ILE A 134 11.07 0.96 15.20
C ILE A 134 10.22 0.30 14.12
N ILE A 135 9.71 -0.91 14.41
CA ILE A 135 8.74 -1.62 13.57
C ILE A 135 7.36 -1.47 14.19
N ILE A 136 6.43 -0.83 13.51
CA ILE A 136 5.06 -0.65 13.98
C ILE A 136 4.12 -1.60 13.26
N GLY A 137 3.42 -2.42 14.02
CA GLY A 137 2.42 -3.31 13.46
C GLY A 137 2.00 -4.43 14.37
N SER A 138 1.02 -5.19 13.92
CA SER A 138 0.55 -6.42 14.56
C SER A 138 0.38 -7.53 13.52
N GLY A 139 0.46 -8.79 13.93
CA GLY A 139 0.28 -9.93 13.04
C GLY A 139 0.90 -11.21 13.58
N LYS A 140 0.68 -12.29 12.84
CA LYS A 140 1.06 -13.65 13.25
C LYS A 140 2.57 -13.89 13.36
N GLU A 141 3.40 -13.10 12.68
CA GLU A 141 4.86 -13.26 12.71
C GLU A 141 5.52 -12.59 13.92
N LYS A 142 4.77 -11.92 14.82
CA LYS A 142 5.33 -11.18 15.97
C LYS A 142 6.34 -11.99 16.79
N LEU A 143 5.95 -13.20 17.22
CA LEU A 143 6.83 -14.04 18.03
C LEU A 143 8.10 -14.45 17.28
N ASN A 144 7.97 -14.80 16.00
CA ASN A 144 9.11 -15.16 15.15
C ASN A 144 10.09 -13.98 15.01
N LEU A 145 9.56 -12.76 14.81
CA LEU A 145 10.38 -11.55 14.69
C LEU A 145 11.08 -11.18 16.01
N LEU A 146 10.40 -11.31 17.16
CA LEU A 146 11.03 -11.09 18.47
C LEU A 146 12.14 -12.11 18.74
N ASN A 147 11.92 -13.38 18.41
CA ASN A 147 12.96 -14.41 18.51
C ASN A 147 14.17 -14.09 17.62
N LEU A 148 13.93 -13.64 16.39
CA LEU A 148 14.98 -13.27 15.46
C LEU A 148 15.81 -12.08 15.96
N ILE A 149 15.17 -11.06 16.54
CA ILE A 149 15.84 -9.91 17.18
C ILE A 149 16.76 -10.40 18.32
N ASN A 150 16.24 -11.29 19.18
CA ASN A 150 17.02 -11.83 20.31
C ASN A 150 18.19 -12.70 19.85
N GLN A 151 17.96 -13.60 18.90
CA GLN A 151 19.00 -14.49 18.34
C GLN A 151 20.16 -13.72 17.69
N ASN A 152 19.86 -12.54 17.12
CA ASN A 152 20.86 -11.67 16.53
C ASN A 152 21.44 -10.63 17.52
N ASN A 153 21.06 -10.66 18.80
CA ASN A 153 21.47 -9.70 19.83
C ASN A 153 21.14 -8.24 19.47
N LEU A 154 19.99 -8.00 18.80
CA LEU A 154 19.58 -6.67 18.31
C LEU A 154 18.53 -5.97 19.20
N SER A 155 18.18 -6.54 20.36
CA SER A 155 17.14 -6.03 21.26
C SER A 155 17.43 -4.63 21.81
N TYR A 156 18.69 -4.20 21.80
CA TYR A 156 19.08 -2.86 22.25
C TYR A 156 18.75 -1.76 21.25
N LYS A 157 18.62 -2.08 19.94
CA LYS A 157 18.37 -1.11 18.88
C LYS A 157 17.13 -1.36 18.03
N ILE A 158 16.48 -2.54 18.10
CA ILE A 158 15.24 -2.84 17.36
C ILE A 158 14.07 -3.02 18.32
N LYS A 159 12.99 -2.28 18.08
CA LYS A 159 11.75 -2.34 18.86
C LYS A 159 10.54 -2.61 17.99
N ILE A 160 9.67 -3.54 18.40
CA ILE A 160 8.35 -3.78 17.78
C ILE A 160 7.28 -3.13 18.65
N VAL A 161 6.48 -2.23 18.05
CA VAL A 161 5.42 -1.48 18.71
C VAL A 161 4.08 -1.88 18.13
N GLU A 162 3.15 -2.32 18.99
CA GLU A 162 1.78 -2.70 18.58
C GLU A 162 0.74 -1.72 19.15
N GLY A 163 -0.50 -1.86 18.67
CA GLY A 163 -1.64 -1.11 19.19
C GLY A 163 -1.65 0.37 18.82
N VAL A 164 -0.77 0.82 17.96
CA VAL A 164 -0.72 2.22 17.49
C VAL A 164 -1.93 2.51 16.62
N LYS A 165 -2.75 3.46 17.02
CA LYS A 165 -3.88 3.92 16.22
C LYS A 165 -3.39 4.78 15.05
N LYS A 166 -4.17 4.80 13.95
CA LYS A 166 -3.78 5.52 12.73
C LYS A 166 -3.47 7.00 12.97
N ASN A 167 -4.21 7.67 13.83
CA ASN A 167 -3.99 9.07 14.19
C ASN A 167 -2.75 9.29 15.09
N GLU A 168 -2.20 8.23 15.68
CA GLU A 168 -1.00 8.30 16.51
C GLU A 168 0.28 8.04 15.70
N LEU A 169 0.17 7.43 14.49
CA LEU A 169 1.31 7.19 13.61
C LEU A 169 2.08 8.47 13.29
N ILE A 170 1.39 9.61 13.24
CA ILE A 170 1.99 10.91 12.96
C ILE A 170 3.15 11.25 13.94
N LYS A 171 3.05 10.82 15.21
CA LYS A 171 4.09 11.04 16.22
C LYS A 171 5.37 10.27 15.89
N PHE A 172 5.23 9.07 15.31
CA PHE A 172 6.36 8.26 14.90
C PHE A 172 6.99 8.80 13.61
N TYR A 173 6.21 9.25 12.64
CA TYR A 173 6.73 9.93 11.46
C TYR A 173 7.54 11.17 11.84
N LYS A 174 7.11 11.96 12.82
CA LYS A 174 7.76 13.21 13.22
C LYS A 174 9.25 13.04 13.58
N ASP A 175 9.57 11.95 14.30
CA ASP A 175 10.92 11.70 14.81
C ASP A 175 11.69 10.67 13.95
N ALA A 176 11.10 10.15 12.87
CA ALA A 176 11.75 9.23 11.96
C ALA A 176 12.80 9.91 11.08
N SER A 177 13.99 9.32 10.97
CA SER A 177 15.04 9.74 10.04
C SER A 177 14.76 9.24 8.62
N VAL A 178 14.21 8.03 8.50
CA VAL A 178 13.93 7.34 7.25
C VAL A 178 12.78 6.35 7.46
N LEU A 179 11.97 6.15 6.42
CA LEU A 179 11.00 5.03 6.39
C LEU A 179 11.56 3.89 5.53
N ILE A 180 11.45 2.65 6.05
CA ILE A 180 11.87 1.46 5.33
C ILE A 180 10.65 0.66 4.86
N VAL A 181 10.65 0.27 3.58
CA VAL A 181 9.71 -0.68 2.99
C VAL A 181 10.49 -1.91 2.57
N SER A 182 10.45 -2.96 3.36
CA SER A 182 11.17 -4.22 3.16
C SER A 182 10.33 -5.33 2.52
N SER A 183 9.16 -4.98 2.01
CA SER A 183 8.14 -5.96 1.58
C SER A 183 8.61 -6.84 0.43
N ARG A 184 8.25 -8.13 0.47
CA ARG A 184 8.43 -9.08 -0.63
C ARG A 184 7.45 -8.86 -1.77
N ASP A 185 6.24 -8.41 -1.41
CA ASP A 185 5.20 -8.12 -2.39
C ASP A 185 4.17 -7.13 -1.81
N GLU A 186 3.75 -6.16 -2.62
CA GLU A 186 2.75 -5.14 -2.29
C GLU A 186 1.94 -4.74 -3.52
N GLY A 187 0.71 -4.30 -3.29
CA GLY A 187 -0.03 -3.58 -4.31
C GLY A 187 0.46 -2.16 -4.51
N GLY A 188 0.77 -1.48 -3.40
CA GLY A 188 1.30 -0.12 -3.37
C GLY A 188 1.37 0.40 -1.93
N PRO A 189 2.58 0.57 -1.37
CA PRO A 189 2.78 0.91 0.03
C PRO A 189 2.37 2.35 0.32
N ARG A 190 1.21 2.55 0.96
CA ARG A 190 0.71 3.89 1.34
C ARG A 190 1.61 4.59 2.34
N VAL A 191 2.24 3.83 3.24
CA VAL A 191 3.17 4.38 4.24
C VAL A 191 4.37 5.08 3.60
N ALA A 192 4.82 4.60 2.43
CA ALA A 192 5.88 5.27 1.67
C ALA A 192 5.40 6.64 1.13
N LEU A 193 4.17 6.70 0.58
CA LEU A 193 3.59 7.96 0.11
C LEU A 193 3.38 8.96 1.27
N GLU A 194 2.95 8.47 2.44
CA GLU A 194 2.77 9.26 3.65
C GLU A 194 4.11 9.83 4.14
N ALA A 195 5.19 9.02 4.17
CA ALA A 195 6.52 9.46 4.56
C ALA A 195 7.08 10.51 3.59
N LEU A 196 7.03 10.24 2.29
CA LEU A 196 7.52 11.16 1.25
C LEU A 196 6.79 12.50 1.27
N TYR A 197 5.46 12.49 1.46
CA TYR A 197 4.67 13.71 1.65
C TYR A 197 5.13 14.53 2.87
N LEU A 198 5.52 13.83 3.95
CA LEU A 198 6.05 14.43 5.17
C LEU A 198 7.55 14.79 5.08
N LYS A 199 8.16 14.69 3.89
CA LYS A 199 9.58 14.96 3.64
C LYS A 199 10.52 14.02 4.42
N ILE A 200 10.07 12.78 4.68
CA ILE A 200 10.88 11.73 5.30
C ILE A 200 11.42 10.86 4.16
N PRO A 201 12.75 10.70 4.04
CA PRO A 201 13.34 9.80 3.07
C PRO A 201 12.78 8.38 3.16
N VAL A 202 12.72 7.68 2.03
CA VAL A 202 12.26 6.30 1.95
C VAL A 202 13.32 5.43 1.29
N LEU A 203 13.63 4.30 1.91
CA LEU A 203 14.40 3.19 1.32
C LEU A 203 13.44 2.01 1.11
N SER A 204 13.39 1.47 -0.08
CA SER A 204 12.35 0.49 -0.44
C SER A 204 12.88 -0.65 -1.30
N THR A 205 12.29 -1.83 -1.12
CA THR A 205 12.30 -2.86 -2.15
C THR A 205 11.43 -2.43 -3.34
N ASN A 206 11.71 -2.98 -4.52
CA ASN A 206 10.95 -2.70 -5.75
C ASN A 206 9.59 -3.41 -5.74
N VAL A 207 8.61 -2.84 -5.03
CA VAL A 207 7.25 -3.38 -4.86
C VAL A 207 6.17 -2.36 -5.17
N GLY A 208 5.05 -2.85 -5.65
CA GLY A 208 3.85 -2.03 -5.89
C GLY A 208 4.06 -0.97 -6.97
N HIS A 209 4.03 0.28 -6.58
CA HIS A 209 4.23 1.46 -7.43
C HIS A 209 5.56 2.19 -7.13
N MET A 210 6.49 1.56 -6.42
CA MET A 210 7.76 2.20 -6.06
C MET A 210 8.63 2.49 -7.28
N ASP A 211 8.53 1.68 -8.32
CA ASP A 211 9.18 1.88 -9.63
C ASP A 211 8.67 3.11 -10.42
N LEU A 212 7.52 3.66 -10.03
CA LEU A 212 7.01 4.93 -10.58
C LEU A 212 7.54 6.16 -9.83
N ILE A 213 8.08 5.97 -8.64
CA ILE A 213 8.52 7.03 -7.73
C ILE A 213 10.04 7.14 -7.73
N PHE A 214 10.73 6.01 -7.72
CA PHE A 214 12.17 5.91 -7.60
C PHE A 214 12.83 5.36 -8.86
N PRO A 215 14.01 5.85 -9.23
CA PRO A 215 14.90 5.17 -10.17
C PRO A 215 15.23 3.74 -9.68
N ASN A 216 15.49 2.82 -10.61
CA ASN A 216 15.71 1.41 -10.27
C ASN A 216 16.95 1.18 -9.38
N ASP A 217 17.98 2.00 -9.52
CA ASP A 217 19.21 1.97 -8.72
C ASP A 217 19.01 2.44 -7.27
N MET A 218 17.90 3.10 -6.98
CA MET A 218 17.47 3.48 -5.63
C MET A 218 16.55 2.46 -4.96
N LEU A 219 16.26 1.34 -5.62
CA LEU A 219 15.36 0.30 -5.12
C LEU A 219 16.11 -1.03 -4.95
N ALA A 220 15.94 -1.67 -3.80
CA ALA A 220 16.41 -3.04 -3.63
C ALA A 220 15.51 -4.01 -4.41
N GLU A 221 16.09 -5.03 -5.02
CA GLU A 221 15.32 -6.11 -5.64
C GLU A 221 14.40 -6.77 -4.60
N ARG A 222 13.13 -6.97 -4.97
CA ARG A 222 12.16 -7.62 -4.08
C ARG A 222 12.54 -9.06 -3.79
N ASP A 223 12.22 -9.52 -2.59
CA ASP A 223 12.51 -10.87 -2.08
C ASP A 223 14.01 -11.25 -2.14
N ASN A 224 14.87 -10.23 -2.14
CA ASN A 224 16.32 -10.37 -2.13
C ASN A 224 16.90 -9.67 -0.89
N GLN A 225 17.29 -10.48 0.12
CA GLN A 225 17.84 -9.98 1.39
C GLN A 225 19.17 -9.25 1.20
N ILE A 226 20.04 -9.74 0.32
CA ILE A 226 21.37 -9.15 0.08
C ILE A 226 21.21 -7.75 -0.54
N ALA A 227 20.32 -7.62 -1.52
CA ALA A 227 20.04 -6.32 -2.14
C ALA A 227 19.46 -5.32 -1.13
N LEU A 228 18.54 -5.78 -0.26
CA LEU A 228 17.99 -4.93 0.80
C LEU A 228 19.08 -4.54 1.80
N GLN A 229 19.91 -5.47 2.25
CA GLN A 229 21.00 -5.20 3.17
C GLN A 229 21.97 -4.16 2.60
N SER A 230 22.42 -4.32 1.36
CA SER A 230 23.32 -3.37 0.69
C SER A 230 22.71 -1.96 0.61
N LEU A 231 21.42 -1.84 0.25
CA LEU A 231 20.73 -0.57 0.21
C LEU A 231 20.69 0.11 1.60
N LEU A 232 20.41 -0.66 2.65
CA LEU A 232 20.26 -0.14 4.01
C LEU A 232 21.61 0.25 4.61
N GLU A 233 22.64 -0.60 4.52
CA GLU A 233 23.99 -0.33 5.04
C GLU A 233 24.64 0.89 4.37
N SER A 234 24.35 1.12 3.08
CA SER A 234 24.91 2.28 2.36
C SER A 234 24.23 3.61 2.72
N ASN A 235 23.00 3.60 3.29
CA ASN A 235 22.25 4.84 3.39
C ASN A 235 21.71 5.17 4.78
N VAL A 236 21.41 4.19 5.66
CA VAL A 236 20.65 4.47 6.89
C VAL A 236 21.41 5.36 7.85
N ASP A 237 22.68 5.05 8.12
CA ASP A 237 23.48 5.81 9.09
C ASP A 237 23.98 7.16 8.53
N ASN A 238 23.87 7.39 7.22
CA ASN A 238 24.22 8.63 6.53
C ASN A 238 23.02 9.20 5.75
N ILE A 239 21.80 9.04 6.25
CA ILE A 239 20.57 9.34 5.52
C ILE A 239 20.45 10.80 5.11
N GLU A 240 21.11 11.73 5.79
CA GLU A 240 21.15 13.16 5.48
C GLU A 240 21.87 13.46 4.16
N THR A 241 22.73 12.55 3.69
CA THR A 241 23.41 12.68 2.39
C THR A 241 22.53 12.29 1.22
N LEU A 242 21.44 11.57 1.49
CA LEU A 242 20.51 11.08 0.47
C LEU A 242 19.54 12.19 0.03
N ASN A 243 19.71 12.70 -1.17
CA ASN A 243 18.83 13.74 -1.72
C ASN A 243 17.61 13.13 -2.42
N GLN A 244 16.44 13.24 -1.79
CA GLN A 244 15.15 12.85 -2.36
C GLN A 244 14.20 14.07 -2.57
N SER A 245 14.71 15.29 -2.66
CA SER A 245 13.89 16.50 -2.74
C SER A 245 12.95 16.51 -3.94
N ALA A 246 13.44 16.13 -5.12
CA ALA A 246 12.61 16.01 -6.32
C ALA A 246 11.52 14.94 -6.19
N ILE A 247 11.83 13.82 -5.48
CA ILE A 247 10.87 12.75 -5.22
C ILE A 247 9.77 13.23 -4.27
N PHE A 248 10.10 14.03 -3.25
CA PHE A 248 9.10 14.61 -2.34
C PHE A 248 8.10 15.49 -3.10
N GLU A 249 8.60 16.37 -3.96
CA GLU A 249 7.78 17.26 -4.78
C GLU A 249 6.91 16.45 -5.77
N PHE A 250 7.48 15.46 -6.43
CA PHE A 250 6.75 14.56 -7.32
C PHE A 250 5.61 13.86 -6.60
N VAL A 251 5.84 13.28 -5.41
CA VAL A 251 4.80 12.57 -4.65
C VAL A 251 3.73 13.52 -4.14
N GLU A 252 4.10 14.72 -3.67
CA GLU A 252 3.14 15.72 -3.21
C GLU A 252 2.13 16.08 -4.31
N ASN A 253 2.59 16.20 -5.55
CA ASN A 253 1.78 16.61 -6.70
C ASN A 253 1.05 15.45 -7.37
N GLU A 254 1.74 14.34 -7.63
CA GLU A 254 1.23 13.25 -8.45
C GLU A 254 0.39 12.22 -7.66
N PHE A 255 0.60 12.12 -6.36
CA PHE A 255 -0.10 11.13 -5.52
C PHE A 255 -1.10 11.77 -4.55
N CYS A 256 -1.60 12.96 -4.86
CA CYS A 256 -2.68 13.60 -4.12
C CYS A 256 -4.05 13.02 -4.50
N ILE A 257 -5.00 13.05 -3.54
CA ILE A 257 -6.35 12.49 -3.73
C ILE A 257 -7.11 13.16 -4.89
N GLY A 258 -6.93 14.48 -5.07
CA GLY A 258 -7.62 15.22 -6.14
C GLY A 258 -7.25 14.70 -7.52
N LYS A 259 -5.97 14.48 -7.78
CA LYS A 259 -5.51 13.93 -9.05
C LYS A 259 -6.04 12.51 -9.29
N LYS A 260 -6.04 11.67 -8.24
CA LYS A 260 -6.57 10.29 -8.35
C LYS A 260 -8.08 10.24 -8.56
N ILE A 261 -8.83 11.18 -8.01
CA ILE A 261 -10.26 11.33 -8.30
C ILE A 261 -10.47 11.71 -9.77
N SER A 262 -9.68 12.67 -10.30
CA SER A 262 -9.75 13.03 -11.72
C SER A 262 -9.50 11.83 -12.63
N GLU A 263 -8.42 11.07 -12.37
CA GLU A 263 -8.09 9.85 -13.13
C GLU A 263 -9.21 8.78 -13.07
N ILE A 264 -9.92 8.66 -11.94
CA ILE A 264 -11.07 7.74 -11.80
C ILE A 264 -12.27 8.27 -12.60
N ASN A 265 -12.53 9.56 -12.55
CA ASN A 265 -13.64 10.17 -13.31
C ASN A 265 -13.42 10.01 -14.83
N GLU A 266 -12.21 10.17 -15.34
CA GLU A 266 -11.89 9.88 -16.75
C GLU A 266 -12.29 8.45 -17.14
N VAL A 267 -12.04 7.46 -16.26
CA VAL A 267 -12.49 6.08 -16.51
C VAL A 267 -14.01 5.98 -16.52
N TYR A 268 -14.70 6.68 -15.61
CA TYR A 268 -16.16 6.66 -15.59
C TYR A 268 -16.76 7.30 -16.85
N ASP A 269 -16.24 8.45 -17.24
CA ASP A 269 -16.72 9.17 -18.42
C ASP A 269 -16.52 8.32 -19.69
N SER A 270 -15.36 7.65 -19.82
CA SER A 270 -15.09 6.76 -20.97
C SER A 270 -16.07 5.58 -21.08
N LEU A 271 -16.64 5.13 -19.96
CA LEU A 271 -17.61 4.03 -19.94
C LEU A 271 -19.05 4.47 -20.20
N LEU A 272 -19.36 5.76 -20.01
CA LEU A 272 -20.70 6.33 -20.20
C LEU A 272 -20.93 6.87 -21.63
N VAL A 273 -19.85 7.21 -22.33
CA VAL A 273 -19.91 7.69 -23.72
C VAL A 273 -20.12 6.53 -24.74
N ASN A 274 -19.84 5.29 -24.32
CA ASN A 274 -20.04 4.06 -25.11
C ASN A 274 -21.24 3.25 -24.60
#